data_96397ec392051c9c9170d53d3618399b
#
_entry.id   96397ec392051c9c9170d53d3618399b
#
_cell.length_a   1.000
_cell.length_b   1.000
_cell.length_c   1.000
_cell.angle_alpha   90.00
_cell.angle_beta   90.00
_cell.angle_gamma   90.00
#
_symmetry.space_group_name_H-M   'P 1'
#
loop_
_entity.id
_entity.type
_entity.pdbx_description
1 polymer ?
#
loop_
_entity_poly.entity_id
_entity_poly.type
_entity_poly.pdbx_seq_one_letter_code
_entity_poly.pdbx_strand_id
1 'polypeptide(L)'
;TILGLRKGENEYTYAACTKQQAEELIRGLREIAPYVVIDCSSYIANDILSAVALMEADSVLRLANCDLKSIGYLSSQLPLLRELHWDEDKQYKAASNIKPLQAADRIGQVLGSVAFKLPYSQELEEQYLEGTLLNDLSMKDSEGVSPGDRENLQGGV
;
A
#
# COMPACT_ATOMS: atom_id res chain seq x y z
N THR A 1 -6.80 -16.84 -2.12
CA THR A 1 -5.96 -17.48 -1.06
C THR A 1 -5.25 -16.40 -0.29
N ILE A 2 -5.21 -16.51 1.03
CA ILE A 2 -4.49 -15.58 1.92
C ILE A 2 -3.33 -16.36 2.53
N LEU A 3 -2.14 -15.78 2.49
CA LEU A 3 -0.94 -16.25 3.18
C LEU A 3 -0.60 -15.23 4.28
N GLY A 4 -0.36 -15.72 5.48
CA GLY A 4 0.00 -14.88 6.63
C GLY A 4 0.41 -15.71 7.83
N LEU A 5 0.75 -15.05 8.92
CA LEU A 5 1.06 -15.71 10.17
C LEU A 5 -0.18 -16.41 10.75
N ARG A 6 0.02 -17.54 11.40
CA ARG A 6 -1.07 -18.23 12.12
C ARG A 6 -1.50 -17.38 13.33
N LYS A 7 -2.75 -17.57 13.74
CA LYS A 7 -3.26 -16.89 14.94
C LYS A 7 -2.38 -17.20 16.16
N GLY A 8 -1.88 -16.14 16.80
CA GLY A 8 -1.00 -16.22 17.96
C GLY A 8 0.50 -16.22 17.65
N GLU A 9 0.89 -16.30 16.38
CA GLU A 9 2.27 -16.09 15.95
C GLU A 9 2.59 -14.59 15.81
N ASN A 10 3.81 -14.24 16.09
CA ASN A 10 4.33 -12.86 16.00
C ASN A 10 5.85 -12.89 15.73
N GLU A 11 6.46 -11.74 15.67
CA GLU A 11 7.90 -11.58 15.39
C GLU A 11 8.83 -12.33 16.36
N TYR A 12 8.38 -12.67 17.56
CA TYR A 12 9.18 -13.43 18.56
C TYR A 12 9.01 -14.94 18.40
N THR A 13 7.93 -15.39 17.77
CA THR A 13 7.65 -16.83 17.57
C THR A 13 8.03 -17.31 16.17
N TYR A 14 8.30 -16.37 15.26
CA TYR A 14 8.68 -16.65 13.89
C TYR A 14 10.19 -16.45 13.67
N ALA A 15 10.81 -17.35 12.93
CA ALA A 15 12.22 -17.16 12.56
C ALA A 15 12.39 -15.93 11.66
N ALA A 16 13.42 -15.14 11.91
CA ALA A 16 13.75 -14.01 11.03
C ALA A 16 13.94 -14.49 9.59
N CYS A 17 13.25 -13.84 8.67
CA CYS A 17 13.38 -14.13 7.25
C CYS A 17 14.70 -13.57 6.73
N THR A 18 15.47 -14.37 6.00
CA THR A 18 16.62 -13.88 5.25
C THR A 18 16.18 -13.29 3.92
N LYS A 19 17.04 -12.44 3.31
CA LYS A 19 16.77 -11.88 1.99
C LYS A 19 16.50 -12.97 0.95
N GLN A 20 17.32 -14.02 0.92
CA GLN A 20 17.17 -15.14 -0.01
C GLN A 20 15.82 -15.86 0.18
N GLN A 21 15.40 -16.10 1.42
CA GLN A 21 14.10 -16.72 1.71
C GLN A 21 12.94 -15.85 1.25
N ALA A 22 13.04 -14.52 1.42
CA ALA A 22 12.04 -13.59 0.92
C ALA A 22 11.93 -13.61 -0.60
N GLU A 23 13.08 -13.59 -1.31
CA GLU A 23 13.12 -13.68 -2.78
C GLU A 23 12.55 -15.01 -3.28
N GLU A 24 12.90 -16.14 -2.64
CA GLU A 24 12.35 -17.46 -2.97
C GLU A 24 10.84 -17.55 -2.75
N LEU A 25 10.35 -16.97 -1.65
CA LEU A 25 8.91 -16.92 -1.35
C LEU A 25 8.16 -16.14 -2.43
N ILE A 26 8.61 -14.94 -2.77
CA ILE A 26 7.95 -14.10 -3.77
C ILE A 26 7.97 -14.77 -5.14
N ARG A 27 9.08 -15.39 -5.52
CA ARG A 27 9.18 -16.16 -6.75
C ARG A 27 8.18 -17.31 -6.79
N GLY A 28 8.09 -18.10 -5.70
CA GLY A 28 7.13 -19.19 -5.60
C GLY A 28 5.68 -18.70 -5.66
N LEU A 29 5.37 -17.56 -5.08
CA LEU A 29 4.03 -16.97 -5.17
C LEU A 29 3.67 -16.56 -6.61
N ARG A 30 4.62 -16.02 -7.36
CA ARG A 30 4.44 -15.67 -8.78
C ARG A 30 4.19 -16.89 -9.68
N GLU A 31 4.73 -18.06 -9.30
CA GLU A 31 4.52 -19.30 -10.07
C GLU A 31 3.10 -19.88 -9.88
N ILE A 32 2.49 -19.64 -8.71
CA ILE A 32 1.18 -20.22 -8.36
C ILE A 32 0.00 -19.28 -8.58
N ALA A 33 0.23 -17.98 -8.77
CA ALA A 33 -0.84 -17.00 -8.92
C ALA A 33 -0.49 -15.93 -9.96
N PRO A 34 -1.43 -15.60 -10.88
CA PRO A 34 -1.22 -14.53 -11.87
C PRO A 34 -1.16 -13.13 -11.24
N TYR A 35 -1.75 -12.96 -10.08
CA TYR A 35 -1.72 -11.72 -9.30
C TYR A 35 -1.38 -12.03 -7.85
N VAL A 36 -0.39 -11.32 -7.33
CA VAL A 36 0.05 -11.41 -5.93
C VAL A 36 -0.01 -10.01 -5.33
N VAL A 37 -0.81 -9.83 -4.29
CA VAL A 37 -0.89 -8.59 -3.52
C VAL A 37 -0.23 -8.82 -2.18
N ILE A 38 0.78 -8.00 -1.85
CA ILE A 38 1.54 -8.10 -0.61
C ILE A 38 1.26 -6.85 0.22
N ASP A 39 0.69 -7.05 1.41
CA ASP A 39 0.53 -5.99 2.41
C ASP A 39 1.84 -5.85 3.18
N CYS A 40 2.57 -4.78 2.88
CA CYS A 40 3.89 -4.53 3.43
C CYS A 40 3.82 -3.73 4.72
N SER A 41 4.72 -4.04 5.65
CA SER A 41 4.94 -3.21 6.83
C SER A 41 5.31 -1.78 6.43
N SER A 42 4.82 -0.80 7.18
CA SER A 42 5.28 0.58 7.03
C SER A 42 6.72 0.77 7.52
N TYR A 43 7.24 -0.14 8.34
CA TYR A 43 8.59 -0.08 8.92
C TYR A 43 9.60 -0.90 8.13
N ILE A 44 9.87 -0.46 6.91
CA ILE A 44 10.69 -1.16 5.90
C ILE A 44 12.12 -1.47 6.41
N ALA A 45 12.69 -0.59 7.24
CA ALA A 45 14.07 -0.72 7.72
C ALA A 45 14.35 -2.02 8.48
N ASN A 46 13.35 -2.60 9.14
CA ASN A 46 13.48 -3.80 9.97
C ASN A 46 12.67 -4.99 9.44
N ASP A 47 12.05 -4.85 8.30
CA ASP A 47 11.25 -5.91 7.67
C ASP A 47 11.83 -6.29 6.31
N ILE A 48 12.67 -7.31 6.33
CA ILE A 48 13.35 -7.81 5.12
C ILE A 48 12.34 -8.26 4.06
N LEU A 49 11.25 -8.90 4.46
CA LEU A 49 10.24 -9.38 3.51
C LEU A 49 9.56 -8.20 2.80
N SER A 50 9.14 -7.17 3.54
CA SER A 50 8.58 -5.95 2.94
C SER A 50 9.59 -5.23 2.07
N ALA A 51 10.85 -5.14 2.48
CA ALA A 51 11.90 -4.51 1.67
C ALA A 51 12.11 -5.24 0.33
N VAL A 52 12.20 -6.57 0.35
CA VAL A 52 12.34 -7.38 -0.86
C VAL A 52 11.07 -7.30 -1.72
N ALA A 53 9.89 -7.35 -1.11
CA ALA A 53 8.62 -7.21 -1.83
C ALA A 53 8.54 -5.89 -2.59
N LEU A 54 8.95 -4.78 -1.97
CA LEU A 54 9.00 -3.48 -2.64
C LEU A 54 9.97 -3.44 -3.83
N MET A 55 11.11 -4.12 -3.73
CA MET A 55 12.11 -4.18 -4.81
C MET A 55 11.63 -5.06 -5.97
N GLU A 56 10.98 -6.18 -5.66
CA GLU A 56 10.57 -7.18 -6.64
C GLU A 56 9.18 -6.89 -7.26
N ALA A 57 8.40 -5.99 -6.67
CA ALA A 57 7.05 -5.68 -7.15
C ALA A 57 7.06 -5.06 -8.56
N ASP A 58 6.07 -5.43 -9.37
CA ASP A 58 5.81 -4.80 -10.66
C ASP A 58 5.16 -3.41 -10.49
N SER A 59 4.42 -3.23 -9.40
CA SER A 59 3.81 -1.94 -9.01
C SER A 59 3.70 -1.85 -7.50
N VAL A 60 3.89 -0.66 -6.96
CA VAL A 60 3.78 -0.38 -5.52
C VAL A 60 2.76 0.73 -5.28
N LEU A 61 1.73 0.44 -4.51
CA LEU A 61 0.76 1.44 -4.05
C LEU A 61 1.12 1.89 -2.63
N ARG A 62 1.47 3.16 -2.49
CA ARG A 62 1.75 3.77 -1.19
C ARG A 62 0.55 4.59 -0.72
N LEU A 63 0.00 4.18 0.40
CA LEU A 63 -1.13 4.86 1.02
C LEU A 63 -0.66 5.83 2.10
N ALA A 64 -1.17 7.05 2.09
CA ALA A 64 -0.93 8.05 3.12
C ALA A 64 -2.25 8.66 3.59
N ASN A 65 -2.47 8.72 4.88
CA ASN A 65 -3.53 9.55 5.43
C ASN A 65 -3.21 11.04 5.22
N CYS A 66 -4.26 11.86 5.13
CA CYS A 66 -4.14 13.30 4.95
C CYS A 66 -3.80 14.03 6.26
N ASP A 67 -2.79 13.56 6.99
CA ASP A 67 -2.31 14.18 8.22
C ASP A 67 -0.78 14.36 8.20
N LEU A 68 -0.29 15.31 8.99
CA LEU A 68 1.14 15.65 9.03
C LEU A 68 2.00 14.49 9.50
N LYS A 69 1.49 13.61 10.35
CA LYS A 69 2.23 12.46 10.88
C LYS A 69 2.49 11.44 9.77
N SER A 70 1.45 11.07 9.03
CA SER A 70 1.56 10.13 7.92
C SER A 70 2.45 10.66 6.80
N ILE A 71 2.28 11.93 6.44
CA ILE A 71 3.10 12.59 5.42
C ILE A 71 4.57 12.67 5.86
N GLY A 72 4.82 13.11 7.11
CA GLY A 72 6.16 13.20 7.68
C GLY A 72 6.84 11.84 7.73
N TYR A 73 6.11 10.80 8.13
CA TYR A 73 6.63 9.44 8.17
C TYR A 73 7.02 8.94 6.76
N LEU A 74 6.14 9.06 5.77
CA LEU A 74 6.45 8.64 4.40
C LEU A 74 7.62 9.42 3.82
N SER A 75 7.71 10.73 4.09
CA SER A 75 8.85 11.53 3.66
C SER A 75 10.16 11.07 4.27
N SER A 76 10.15 10.62 5.53
CA SER A 76 11.33 10.10 6.21
C SER A 76 11.84 8.78 5.62
N GLN A 77 10.99 8.01 4.92
CA GLN A 77 11.39 6.77 4.28
C GLN A 77 12.09 6.98 2.91
N LEU A 78 11.94 8.15 2.30
CA LEU A 78 12.49 8.39 0.95
C LEU A 78 14.01 8.21 0.85
N PRO A 79 14.84 8.67 1.81
CA PRO A 79 16.29 8.41 1.76
C PRO A 79 16.61 6.91 1.78
N LEU A 80 15.95 6.15 2.65
CA LEU A 80 16.15 4.70 2.75
C LEU A 80 15.80 3.99 1.44
N LEU A 81 14.70 4.36 0.81
CA LEU A 81 14.26 3.78 -0.45
C LEU A 81 15.24 4.12 -1.59
N ARG A 82 15.81 5.32 -1.60
CA ARG A 82 16.85 5.70 -2.56
C ARG A 82 18.14 4.89 -2.39
N GLU A 83 18.54 4.61 -1.16
CA GLU A 83 19.68 3.73 -0.89
C GLU A 83 19.44 2.30 -1.39
N LEU A 84 18.20 1.82 -1.34
CA LEU A 84 17.80 0.52 -1.88
C LEU A 84 17.67 0.51 -3.41
N HIS A 85 17.91 1.64 -4.08
CA HIS A 85 17.80 1.79 -5.56
C HIS A 85 16.43 1.36 -6.09
N TRP A 86 15.38 1.66 -5.34
CA TRP A 86 14.03 1.31 -5.76
C TRP A 86 13.61 2.11 -7.01
N ASP A 87 12.77 1.52 -7.82
CA ASP A 87 12.25 2.12 -9.04
C ASP A 87 11.07 3.07 -8.72
N GLU A 88 11.29 4.38 -8.87
CA GLU A 88 10.26 5.39 -8.61
C GLU A 88 9.11 5.34 -9.63
N ASP A 89 9.35 4.85 -10.84
CA ASP A 89 8.34 4.78 -11.90
C ASP A 89 7.28 3.72 -11.63
N LYS A 90 7.57 2.75 -10.78
CA LYS A 90 6.62 1.73 -10.31
C LYS A 90 5.73 2.20 -9.16
N GLN A 91 5.92 3.44 -8.69
CA GLN A 91 5.30 3.94 -7.46
C GLN A 91 4.03 4.74 -7.75
N TYR A 92 2.94 4.28 -7.19
CA TYR A 92 1.68 5.01 -7.14
C TYR A 92 1.44 5.50 -5.72
N LYS A 93 1.16 6.78 -5.56
CA LYS A 93 0.85 7.38 -4.27
C LYS A 93 -0.64 7.64 -4.18
N ALA A 94 -1.26 7.24 -3.10
CA ALA A 94 -2.66 7.50 -2.84
C ALA A 94 -2.83 8.24 -1.52
N ALA A 95 -3.60 9.31 -1.57
CA ALA A 95 -4.12 9.95 -0.37
C ALA A 95 -5.34 9.17 0.09
N SER A 96 -5.31 8.65 1.31
CA SER A 96 -6.38 7.83 1.85
C SER A 96 -7.06 8.48 3.04
N ASN A 97 -8.26 7.99 3.35
CA ASN A 97 -9.03 8.42 4.51
C ASN A 97 -9.22 9.95 4.56
N ILE A 98 -9.52 10.55 3.40
CA ILE A 98 -9.67 12.01 3.26
C ILE A 98 -11.00 12.42 3.90
N LYS A 99 -10.92 13.13 5.02
CA LYS A 99 -12.09 13.67 5.72
C LYS A 99 -12.50 15.04 5.14
N PRO A 100 -13.78 15.44 5.29
CA PRO A 100 -14.20 16.80 4.97
C PRO A 100 -13.26 17.81 5.62
N LEU A 101 -12.90 18.88 4.93
CA LEU A 101 -11.99 19.94 5.36
C LEU A 101 -10.50 19.59 5.32
N GLN A 102 -10.10 18.37 4.97
CA GLN A 102 -8.70 18.04 4.71
C GLN A 102 -8.32 18.41 3.27
N ALA A 103 -7.26 19.20 3.13
CA ALA A 103 -6.76 19.61 1.83
C ALA A 103 -5.86 18.51 1.25
N ALA A 104 -6.45 17.58 0.50
CA ALA A 104 -5.70 16.50 -0.17
C ALA A 104 -4.58 17.02 -1.08
N ASP A 105 -4.74 18.22 -1.64
CA ASP A 105 -3.73 18.84 -2.52
C ASP A 105 -2.42 19.18 -1.80
N ARG A 106 -2.45 19.40 -0.48
CA ARG A 106 -1.23 19.61 0.31
C ARG A 106 -0.35 18.35 0.39
N ILE A 107 -0.94 17.17 0.26
CA ILE A 107 -0.18 15.91 0.21
C ILE A 107 0.67 15.88 -1.06
N GLY A 108 0.10 16.28 -2.19
CA GLY A 108 0.81 16.36 -3.46
C GLY A 108 2.02 17.29 -3.41
N GLN A 109 1.98 18.37 -2.61
CA GLN A 109 3.13 19.28 -2.44
C GLN A 109 4.31 18.63 -1.71
N VAL A 110 4.05 17.68 -0.81
CA VAL A 110 5.09 17.02 -0.01
C VAL A 110 5.54 15.70 -0.63
N LEU A 111 4.61 14.90 -1.11
CA LEU A 111 4.88 13.57 -1.65
C LEU A 111 5.07 13.54 -3.18
N GLY A 112 4.92 14.68 -3.86
CA GLY A 112 4.82 14.74 -5.31
C GLY A 112 3.44 14.36 -5.81
N SER A 113 3.31 13.94 -7.07
CA SER A 113 2.01 13.59 -7.65
C SER A 113 1.29 12.50 -6.86
N VAL A 114 0.00 12.72 -6.59
CA VAL A 114 -0.90 11.74 -5.98
C VAL A 114 -1.79 11.18 -7.07
N ALA A 115 -1.67 9.88 -7.33
CA ALA A 115 -2.43 9.20 -8.39
C ALA A 115 -3.89 8.97 -8.00
N PHE A 116 -4.15 8.70 -6.71
CA PHE A 116 -5.49 8.37 -6.24
C PHE A 116 -5.84 9.17 -4.98
N LYS A 117 -7.11 9.57 -4.90
CA LYS A 117 -7.69 10.24 -3.73
C LYS A 117 -8.84 9.38 -3.23
N LEU A 118 -8.66 8.75 -2.07
CA LEU A 118 -9.63 7.86 -1.45
C LEU A 118 -10.32 8.61 -0.28
N PRO A 119 -11.60 8.94 -0.41
CA PRO A 119 -12.33 9.63 0.66
C PRO A 119 -12.46 8.71 1.89
N TYR A 120 -12.74 9.32 3.04
CA TYR A 120 -13.19 8.59 4.20
C TYR A 120 -14.56 7.96 3.92
N SER A 121 -14.70 6.67 4.21
CA SER A 121 -15.94 5.94 4.12
C SER A 121 -16.33 5.44 5.51
N GLN A 122 -17.46 5.89 5.99
CA GLN A 122 -18.02 5.41 7.25
C GLN A 122 -18.46 3.96 7.13
N GLU A 123 -19.02 3.58 5.99
CA GLU A 123 -19.45 2.20 5.72
C GLU A 123 -18.26 1.23 5.75
N LEU A 124 -17.13 1.62 5.19
CA LEU A 124 -15.91 0.80 5.24
C LEU A 124 -15.38 0.64 6.68
N GLU A 125 -15.47 1.70 7.48
CA GLU A 125 -15.10 1.63 8.90
C GLU A 125 -16.04 0.72 9.68
N GLU A 126 -17.35 0.78 9.44
CA GLU A 126 -18.34 -0.11 10.02
C GLU A 126 -18.08 -1.57 9.62
N GLN A 127 -17.86 -1.85 8.33
CA GLN A 127 -17.51 -3.18 7.84
C GLN A 127 -16.21 -3.70 8.48
N TYR A 128 -15.22 -2.83 8.68
CA TYR A 128 -13.98 -3.20 9.37
C TYR A 128 -14.24 -3.64 10.82
N LEU A 129 -15.05 -2.89 11.57
CA LEU A 129 -15.39 -3.20 12.95
C LEU A 129 -16.22 -4.48 13.09
N GLU A 130 -17.09 -4.74 12.11
CA GLU A 130 -17.94 -5.92 12.07
C GLU A 130 -17.26 -7.16 11.46
N GLY A 131 -16.09 -7.02 10.87
CA GLY A 131 -15.38 -8.10 10.18
C GLY A 131 -16.03 -8.49 8.84
N THR A 132 -16.73 -7.57 8.20
CA THR A 132 -17.49 -7.78 6.96
C THR A 132 -16.92 -7.06 5.74
N LEU A 133 -15.61 -6.79 5.74
CA LEU A 133 -14.90 -6.04 4.68
C LEU A 133 -15.04 -6.59 3.25
N LEU A 134 -15.54 -7.82 3.09
CA LEU A 134 -15.78 -8.43 1.78
C LEU A 134 -17.17 -8.16 1.22
N ASN A 135 -18.02 -7.45 1.96
CA ASN A 135 -19.32 -7.02 1.48
C ASN A 135 -19.15 -5.85 0.50
N ASP A 136 -20.08 -5.75 -0.45
CA ASP A 136 -20.12 -4.63 -1.38
C ASP A 136 -20.39 -3.33 -0.63
N LEU A 137 -19.69 -2.27 -1.02
CA LEU A 137 -19.97 -0.91 -0.54
C LEU A 137 -21.23 -0.36 -1.22
N SER A 138 -21.99 0.47 -0.51
CA SER A 138 -23.12 1.17 -1.07
C SER A 138 -22.70 2.09 -2.23
N MET A 139 -23.63 2.39 -3.13
CA MET A 139 -23.35 3.26 -4.30
C MET A 139 -22.79 4.63 -3.90
N LYS A 140 -23.18 5.18 -2.76
CA LYS A 140 -22.70 6.49 -2.28
C LYS A 140 -21.21 6.50 -1.94
N ASP A 141 -20.71 5.41 -1.39
CA ASP A 141 -19.30 5.29 -0.99
C ASP A 141 -18.42 4.78 -2.13
N SER A 142 -19.00 4.06 -3.09
CA SER A 142 -18.30 3.60 -4.30
C SER A 142 -18.07 4.73 -5.34
N GLU A 143 -18.89 5.78 -5.37
CA GLU A 143 -18.72 6.94 -6.25
C GLU A 143 -17.53 7.83 -5.89
N GLY A 144 -16.99 7.72 -4.68
CA GLY A 144 -15.80 8.44 -4.24
C GLY A 144 -14.51 8.02 -4.96
N VAL A 145 -14.52 6.86 -5.62
CA VAL A 145 -13.43 6.40 -6.50
C VAL A 145 -13.79 6.78 -7.94
N SER A 146 -13.56 8.04 -8.29
CA SER A 146 -13.94 8.56 -9.60
C SER A 146 -13.23 7.82 -10.73
N PRO A 147 -13.96 7.34 -11.78
CA PRO A 147 -13.38 6.67 -12.95
C PRO A 147 -12.50 7.57 -13.83
N GLY A 148 -12.45 8.88 -13.54
CA GLY A 148 -11.74 9.88 -14.35
C GLY A 148 -10.23 9.68 -14.43
N ASP A 149 -9.65 8.89 -13.55
CA ASP A 149 -8.20 8.66 -13.54
C ASP A 149 -7.76 7.40 -14.30
N ARG A 150 -8.70 6.68 -14.92
CA ARG A 150 -8.37 5.46 -15.68
C ARG A 150 -7.69 5.75 -17.04
N GLU A 151 -7.86 6.93 -17.60
CA GLU A 151 -7.29 7.27 -18.91
C GLU A 151 -5.77 7.46 -18.89
N ASN A 152 -5.18 7.77 -17.74
CA ASN A 152 -3.73 7.96 -17.62
C ASN A 152 -2.92 6.66 -17.45
N LEU A 153 -3.57 5.53 -17.25
CA LEU A 153 -2.89 4.23 -17.09
C LEU A 153 -2.72 3.46 -18.41
N GLN A 154 -3.34 3.91 -19.51
CA GLN A 154 -3.25 3.25 -20.83
C GLN A 154 -2.27 3.91 -21.81
N GLY A 155 -1.57 4.94 -21.42
CA GLY A 155 -0.67 5.74 -22.28
C GLY A 155 0.81 5.39 -22.20
N GLY A 156 1.21 4.20 -21.79
CA GLY A 156 2.59 3.76 -21.73
C GLY A 156 2.81 2.40 -22.38
N VAL A 157 2.87 2.36 -23.71
CA VAL A 157 3.51 1.29 -24.48
C VAL A 157 4.71 1.88 -25.18
#